data_0d6a84c230568a7d1104c06286ab15a1
#
_entry.id   0d6a84c230568a7d1104c06286ab15a1
#
_cell.length_a   1.000
_cell.length_b   1.000
_cell.length_c   1.000
_cell.angle_alpha   90.00
_cell.angle_beta   90.00
_cell.angle_gamma   90.00
#
_symmetry.space_group_name_H-M   'P 1'
#
loop_
_entity.id
_entity.type
_entity.pdbx_description
1 polymer ?
#
loop_
_entity_poly.entity_id
_entity_poly.type
_entity_poly.pdbx_seq_one_letter_code
_entity_poly.pdbx_strand_id
1 'polypeptide(L)'
;MLSHNYAMETFLGTAIVSMTLALVFYSIGTWAERIEKRLRLWHIVFFLLGLCADSFGTAMMTEMADPVKKDLLHGITGAVALFLMAVHALWAILTYWKGSPKAKRNFSKFSVFVWAFWLIPYALGIVLGMK
;
A
#
# COMPACT_ATOMS: atom_id res chain seq x y z
N MET A 1 20.77 25.09 5.68
CA MET A 1 20.01 25.11 4.42
C MET A 1 20.33 23.91 3.51
N LEU A 2 21.58 23.71 3.17
CA LEU A 2 21.97 22.56 2.34
C LEU A 2 21.65 21.22 3.02
N SER A 3 21.91 21.12 4.33
CA SER A 3 21.63 19.88 5.07
C SER A 3 20.13 19.60 5.15
N HIS A 4 19.29 20.64 5.26
CA HIS A 4 17.84 20.48 5.28
C HIS A 4 17.32 19.96 3.92
N ASN A 5 17.78 20.55 2.81
CA ASN A 5 17.39 20.11 1.48
C ASN A 5 17.87 18.68 1.20
N TYR A 6 19.08 18.37 1.63
CA TYR A 6 19.64 17.03 1.47
C TYR A 6 18.80 15.99 2.23
N ALA A 7 18.42 16.31 3.48
CA ALA A 7 17.59 15.43 4.29
C ALA A 7 16.21 15.21 3.64
N MET A 8 15.60 16.27 3.11
CA MET A 8 14.31 16.17 2.42
C MET A 8 14.40 15.29 1.18
N GLU A 9 15.47 15.42 0.40
CA GLU A 9 15.67 14.58 -0.77
C GLU A 9 15.86 13.13 -0.39
N THR A 10 16.59 12.87 0.70
CA THR A 10 16.81 11.51 1.20
C THR A 10 15.49 10.88 1.65
N PHE A 11 14.67 11.62 2.42
CA PHE A 11 13.37 11.13 2.86
C PHE A 11 12.43 10.90 1.69
N LEU A 12 12.42 11.80 0.72
CA LEU A 12 11.57 11.64 -0.45
C LEU A 12 11.98 10.41 -1.26
N GLY A 13 13.28 10.23 -1.49
CA GLY A 13 13.79 9.06 -2.21
C GLY A 13 13.44 7.78 -1.48
N THR A 14 13.62 7.74 -0.16
CA THR A 14 13.28 6.57 0.65
C THR A 14 11.79 6.28 0.60
N ALA A 15 10.95 7.31 0.68
CA ALA A 15 9.50 7.15 0.60
C ALA A 15 9.07 6.60 -0.76
N ILE A 16 9.64 7.11 -1.85
CA ILE A 16 9.33 6.64 -3.20
C ILE A 16 9.71 5.18 -3.37
N VAL A 17 10.91 4.79 -2.91
CA VAL A 17 11.36 3.40 -2.98
C VAL A 17 10.44 2.50 -2.16
N SER A 18 10.10 2.90 -0.94
CA SER A 18 9.24 2.12 -0.06
C SER A 18 7.84 1.92 -0.67
N MET A 19 7.25 2.97 -1.22
CA MET A 19 5.93 2.88 -1.84
C MET A 19 5.96 2.07 -3.13
N THR A 20 7.05 2.15 -3.89
CA THR A 20 7.21 1.33 -5.08
C THR A 20 7.37 -0.15 -4.73
N LEU A 21 8.11 -0.46 -3.66
CA LEU A 21 8.18 -1.83 -3.15
C LEU A 21 6.80 -2.32 -2.71
N ALA A 22 6.03 -1.48 -2.03
CA ALA A 22 4.66 -1.82 -1.65
C ALA A 22 3.82 -2.14 -2.88
N LEU A 23 3.93 -1.32 -3.93
CA LEU A 23 3.23 -1.55 -5.19
C LEU A 23 3.57 -2.91 -5.78
N VAL A 24 4.86 -3.24 -5.82
CA VAL A 24 5.32 -4.53 -6.36
C VAL A 24 4.78 -5.69 -5.52
N PHE A 25 4.93 -5.62 -4.20
CA PHE A 25 4.47 -6.70 -3.32
C PHE A 25 2.95 -6.88 -3.38
N TYR A 26 2.19 -5.80 -3.30
CA TYR A 26 0.72 -5.87 -3.37
C TYR A 26 0.27 -6.41 -4.73
N SER A 27 0.91 -5.94 -5.81
CA SER A 27 0.54 -6.36 -7.17
C SER A 27 0.80 -7.85 -7.37
N ILE A 28 1.97 -8.33 -6.94
CA ILE A 28 2.31 -9.75 -7.06
C ILE A 28 1.33 -10.58 -6.24
N GLY A 29 1.09 -10.21 -4.98
CA GLY A 29 0.19 -10.97 -4.12
C GLY A 29 -1.24 -11.02 -4.66
N THR A 30 -1.78 -9.86 -5.05
CA THR A 30 -3.16 -9.75 -5.53
C THR A 30 -3.36 -10.51 -6.84
N TRP A 31 -2.51 -10.26 -7.83
CA TRP A 31 -2.71 -10.84 -9.15
C TRP A 31 -2.30 -12.30 -9.23
N ALA A 32 -1.27 -12.73 -8.48
CA ALA A 32 -0.91 -14.14 -8.43
C ALA A 32 -2.05 -14.95 -7.80
N GLU A 33 -2.64 -14.45 -6.72
CA GLU A 33 -3.80 -15.11 -6.09
C GLU A 33 -4.97 -15.21 -7.07
N ARG A 34 -5.26 -14.14 -7.79
CA ARG A 34 -6.38 -14.14 -8.73
C ARG A 34 -6.13 -15.06 -9.94
N ILE A 35 -4.92 -15.08 -10.45
CA ILE A 35 -4.55 -15.94 -11.58
C ILE A 35 -4.58 -17.42 -11.16
N GLU A 36 -4.01 -17.73 -9.99
CA GLU A 36 -3.99 -19.10 -9.48
C GLU A 36 -5.36 -19.55 -8.98
N LYS A 37 -6.27 -18.60 -8.72
CA LYS A 37 -7.60 -18.86 -8.15
C LYS A 37 -7.52 -19.58 -6.81
N ARG A 38 -6.43 -19.34 -6.08
CA ARG A 38 -6.15 -19.99 -4.82
C ARG A 38 -5.29 -19.06 -3.98
N LEU A 39 -5.70 -18.85 -2.72
CA LEU A 39 -4.93 -18.08 -1.75
C LEU A 39 -3.90 -18.98 -1.09
N ARG A 40 -2.63 -18.71 -1.36
CA ARG A 40 -1.52 -19.45 -0.79
C ARG A 40 -0.84 -18.62 0.30
N LEU A 41 -0.08 -19.30 1.16
CA LEU A 41 0.64 -18.62 2.24
C LEU A 41 1.59 -17.56 1.70
N TRP A 42 2.27 -17.81 0.58
CA TRP A 42 3.21 -16.84 0.04
C TRP A 42 2.53 -15.58 -0.47
N HIS A 43 1.26 -15.65 -0.90
CA HIS A 43 0.49 -14.45 -1.24
C HIS A 43 0.31 -13.56 0.00
N ILE A 44 0.02 -14.17 1.14
CA ILE A 44 -0.13 -13.45 2.40
C ILE A 44 1.17 -12.80 2.82
N VAL A 45 2.30 -13.50 2.65
CA VAL A 45 3.62 -12.94 2.95
C VAL A 45 3.86 -11.68 2.12
N PHE A 46 3.52 -11.71 0.83
CA PHE A 46 3.66 -10.52 -0.02
C PHE A 46 2.73 -9.38 0.43
N PHE A 47 1.51 -9.69 0.85
CA PHE A 47 0.62 -8.65 1.40
C PHE A 47 1.23 -8.01 2.64
N LEU A 48 1.81 -8.82 3.53
CA LEU A 48 2.41 -8.31 4.76
C LEU A 48 3.69 -7.51 4.47
N LEU A 49 4.51 -7.96 3.54
CA LEU A 49 5.69 -7.22 3.13
C LEU A 49 5.30 -5.87 2.51
N GLY A 50 4.27 -5.88 1.68
CA GLY A 50 3.73 -4.66 1.10
C GLY A 50 3.21 -3.71 2.18
N LEU A 51 2.51 -4.26 3.18
CA LEU A 51 1.98 -3.46 4.28
C LEU A 51 3.12 -2.83 5.10
N CYS A 52 4.20 -3.56 5.33
CA CYS A 52 5.36 -3.02 6.03
C CYS A 52 6.00 -1.88 5.23
N ALA A 53 6.21 -2.08 3.93
CA ALA A 53 6.79 -1.05 3.07
C ALA A 53 5.88 0.18 2.97
N ASP A 54 4.57 -0.05 2.85
CA ASP A 54 3.56 1.00 2.78
C ASP A 54 3.54 1.82 4.09
N SER A 55 3.56 1.13 5.23
CA SER A 55 3.57 1.79 6.54
C SER A 55 4.83 2.63 6.72
N PHE A 56 5.98 2.09 6.33
CA PHE A 56 7.25 2.80 6.41
C PHE A 56 7.25 4.03 5.50
N GLY A 57 6.80 3.89 4.26
CA GLY A 57 6.72 5.00 3.32
C GLY A 57 5.75 6.08 3.79
N THR A 58 4.62 5.67 4.36
CA THR A 58 3.63 6.60 4.91
C THR A 58 4.22 7.38 6.09
N ALA A 59 4.97 6.70 6.97
CA ALA A 59 5.64 7.36 8.09
C ALA A 59 6.66 8.38 7.59
N MET A 60 7.45 8.03 6.57
CA MET A 60 8.43 8.96 5.98
C MET A 60 7.74 10.19 5.39
N MET A 61 6.62 9.99 4.70
CA MET A 61 5.88 11.11 4.11
C MET A 61 5.27 12.01 5.19
N THR A 62 4.83 11.42 6.30
CA THR A 62 4.30 12.19 7.43
C THR A 62 5.38 13.10 8.01
N GLU A 63 6.62 12.59 8.13
CA GLU A 63 7.75 13.41 8.63
C GLU A 63 8.09 14.56 7.69
N MET A 64 7.89 14.39 6.39
CA MET A 64 8.17 15.41 5.40
C MET A 64 7.04 16.41 5.22
N ALA A 65 5.84 16.10 5.70
CA ALA A 65 4.65 16.90 5.39
C ALA A 65 4.79 18.32 5.92
N ASP A 66 4.58 19.29 5.03
CA ASP A 66 4.49 20.71 5.39
C ASP A 66 3.05 20.96 5.86
N PRO A 67 2.84 21.38 7.11
CA PRO A 67 1.48 21.65 7.61
C PRO A 67 0.71 22.66 6.78
N VAL A 68 1.41 23.60 6.15
CA VAL A 68 0.77 24.67 5.37
C VAL A 68 0.40 24.18 3.97
N LYS A 69 1.25 23.33 3.38
CA LYS A 69 1.09 22.86 2.00
C LYS A 69 0.53 21.45 1.91
N LYS A 70 0.08 20.91 3.04
CA LYS A 70 -0.41 19.54 3.12
C LYS A 70 -1.61 19.35 2.19
N ASP A 71 -1.53 18.34 1.33
CA ASP A 71 -2.66 17.98 0.47
C ASP A 71 -3.61 17.10 1.24
N LEU A 72 -4.78 17.63 1.54
CA LEU A 72 -5.77 16.94 2.35
C LEU A 72 -6.33 15.70 1.64
N LEU A 73 -6.56 15.81 0.32
CA LEU A 73 -7.09 14.69 -0.46
C LEU A 73 -6.11 13.51 -0.46
N HIS A 74 -4.84 13.79 -0.73
CA HIS A 74 -3.80 12.75 -0.71
C HIS A 74 -3.67 12.13 0.69
N GLY A 75 -3.69 12.96 1.74
CA GLY A 75 -3.60 12.48 3.11
C GLY A 75 -4.76 11.57 3.50
N ILE A 76 -6.00 11.97 3.17
CA ILE A 76 -7.19 11.19 3.49
C ILE A 76 -7.21 9.89 2.70
N THR A 77 -7.00 9.95 1.37
CA THR A 77 -7.03 8.75 0.55
C THR A 77 -5.91 7.79 0.92
N GLY A 78 -4.73 8.32 1.27
CA GLY A 78 -3.62 7.50 1.73
C GLY A 78 -3.92 6.78 3.03
N ALA A 79 -4.50 7.49 4.00
CA ALA A 79 -4.87 6.89 5.28
C ALA A 79 -5.93 5.81 5.11
N VAL A 80 -6.96 6.07 4.29
CA VAL A 80 -8.01 5.10 4.01
C VAL A 80 -7.44 3.88 3.29
N ALA A 81 -6.55 4.11 2.32
CA ALA A 81 -5.93 3.01 1.58
C ALA A 81 -5.08 2.14 2.49
N LEU A 82 -4.29 2.73 3.39
CA LEU A 82 -3.49 1.96 4.34
C LEU A 82 -4.37 1.15 5.27
N PHE A 83 -5.45 1.74 5.77
CA PHE A 83 -6.42 1.04 6.62
C PHE A 83 -7.05 -0.14 5.86
N LEU A 84 -7.47 0.07 4.61
CA LEU A 84 -8.04 -0.99 3.78
C LEU A 84 -7.04 -2.12 3.54
N MET A 85 -5.76 -1.78 3.35
CA MET A 85 -4.73 -2.81 3.17
C MET A 85 -4.50 -3.60 4.45
N ALA A 86 -4.57 -2.96 5.61
CA ALA A 86 -4.46 -3.66 6.90
C ALA A 86 -5.62 -4.63 7.08
N VAL A 87 -6.85 -4.19 6.81
CA VAL A 87 -8.05 -5.04 6.85
C VAL A 87 -7.92 -6.18 5.83
N HIS A 88 -7.43 -5.86 4.63
CA HIS A 88 -7.23 -6.83 3.58
C HIS A 88 -6.24 -7.92 4.00
N ALA A 89 -5.11 -7.55 4.62
CA ALA A 89 -4.13 -8.53 5.09
C ALA A 89 -4.72 -9.42 6.19
N LEU A 90 -5.46 -8.83 7.12
CA LEU A 90 -6.12 -9.59 8.17
C LEU A 90 -7.15 -10.56 7.59
N TRP A 91 -7.97 -10.10 6.64
CA TRP A 91 -8.95 -10.93 5.97
C TRP A 91 -8.29 -12.07 5.19
N ALA A 92 -7.12 -11.81 4.58
CA ALA A 92 -6.34 -12.84 3.90
C ALA A 92 -5.96 -13.96 4.86
N ILE A 93 -5.48 -13.60 6.04
CA ILE A 93 -5.08 -14.57 7.06
C ILE A 93 -6.28 -15.41 7.49
N LEU A 94 -7.42 -14.76 7.79
CA LEU A 94 -8.62 -15.45 8.23
C LEU A 94 -9.18 -16.34 7.13
N THR A 95 -9.17 -15.88 5.89
CA THR A 95 -9.66 -16.64 4.74
C THR A 95 -8.80 -17.86 4.48
N TYR A 96 -7.48 -17.72 4.65
CA TYR A 96 -6.55 -18.84 4.47
C TYR A 96 -6.85 -19.95 5.45
N TRP A 97 -7.11 -19.59 6.72
CA TRP A 97 -7.32 -20.60 7.77
C TRP A 97 -8.74 -21.20 7.78
N LYS A 98 -9.77 -20.36 7.57
CA LYS A 98 -11.14 -20.77 7.83
C LYS A 98 -12.08 -20.55 6.65
N GLY A 99 -11.55 -20.10 5.50
CA GLY A 99 -12.40 -19.70 4.39
C GLY A 99 -12.99 -20.85 3.62
N SER A 100 -14.30 -20.77 3.36
CA SER A 100 -14.97 -21.61 2.39
C SER A 100 -14.57 -21.23 0.98
N PRO A 101 -14.86 -22.06 -0.04
CA PRO A 101 -14.62 -21.64 -1.43
C PRO A 101 -15.30 -20.33 -1.80
N LYS A 102 -16.50 -20.09 -1.29
CA LYS A 102 -17.21 -18.83 -1.52
C LYS A 102 -16.49 -17.66 -0.88
N ALA A 103 -16.00 -17.82 0.36
CA ALA A 103 -15.25 -16.78 1.05
C ALA A 103 -13.96 -16.43 0.31
N LYS A 104 -13.28 -17.43 -0.24
CA LYS A 104 -12.05 -17.23 -1.00
C LYS A 104 -12.31 -16.47 -2.30
N ARG A 105 -13.43 -16.75 -2.98
CA ARG A 105 -13.80 -16.00 -4.17
C ARG A 105 -14.14 -14.54 -3.86
N ASN A 106 -14.87 -14.33 -2.76
CA ASN A 106 -15.22 -12.97 -2.32
C ASN A 106 -13.97 -12.20 -1.93
N PHE A 107 -13.02 -12.86 -1.27
CA PHE A 107 -11.75 -12.23 -0.91
C PHE A 107 -10.98 -11.80 -2.16
N SER A 108 -10.96 -12.63 -3.21
CA SER A 108 -10.25 -12.30 -4.44
C SER A 108 -10.79 -11.02 -5.07
N LYS A 109 -12.11 -10.87 -5.11
CA LYS A 109 -12.75 -9.65 -5.63
C LYS A 109 -12.40 -8.44 -4.78
N PHE A 110 -12.46 -8.59 -3.46
CA PHE A 110 -12.12 -7.53 -2.53
C PHE A 110 -10.64 -7.13 -2.68
N SER A 111 -9.76 -8.12 -2.86
CA SER A 111 -8.33 -7.88 -3.02
C SER A 111 -8.04 -6.99 -4.23
N VAL A 112 -8.66 -7.28 -5.37
CA VAL A 112 -8.48 -6.45 -6.57
C VAL A 112 -9.02 -5.04 -6.34
N PHE A 113 -10.19 -4.92 -5.68
CA PHE A 113 -10.77 -3.61 -5.37
C PHE A 113 -9.84 -2.78 -4.48
N VAL A 114 -9.30 -3.38 -3.42
CA VAL A 114 -8.40 -2.67 -2.50
C VAL A 114 -7.11 -2.25 -3.23
N TRP A 115 -6.57 -3.14 -4.05
CA TRP A 115 -5.39 -2.84 -4.86
C TRP A 115 -5.64 -1.64 -5.77
N ALA A 116 -6.75 -1.64 -6.49
CA ALA A 116 -7.11 -0.55 -7.40
C ALA A 116 -7.32 0.76 -6.64
N PHE A 117 -8.01 0.71 -5.50
CA PHE A 117 -8.22 1.89 -4.66
C PHE A 117 -6.90 2.44 -4.16
N TRP A 118 -5.98 1.57 -3.76
CA TRP A 118 -4.66 1.96 -3.24
C TRP A 118 -3.84 2.71 -4.30
N LEU A 119 -4.03 2.41 -5.57
CA LEU A 119 -3.33 3.10 -6.65
C LEU A 119 -3.67 4.58 -6.72
N ILE A 120 -4.85 4.99 -6.24
CA ILE A 120 -5.27 6.40 -6.28
C ILE A 120 -4.31 7.30 -5.48
N PRO A 121 -4.08 7.06 -4.18
CA PRO A 121 -3.13 7.91 -3.44
C PRO A 121 -1.69 7.74 -3.93
N TYR A 122 -1.32 6.55 -4.44
CA TYR A 122 0.00 6.34 -5.01
C TYR A 122 0.21 7.25 -6.23
N ALA A 123 -0.75 7.28 -7.15
CA ALA A 123 -0.68 8.14 -8.33
C ALA A 123 -0.69 9.63 -7.94
N LEU A 124 -1.55 10.00 -6.98
CA LEU A 124 -1.60 11.38 -6.48
C LEU A 124 -0.26 11.79 -5.87
N GLY A 125 0.36 10.89 -5.11
CA GLY A 125 1.66 11.16 -4.50
C GLY A 125 2.74 11.41 -5.53
N ILE A 126 2.75 10.63 -6.62
CA ILE A 126 3.71 10.83 -7.71
C ILE A 126 3.47 12.17 -8.39
N VAL A 127 2.21 12.47 -8.74
CA VAL A 127 1.87 13.72 -9.44
C VAL A 127 2.24 14.91 -8.56
N LEU A 128 1.89 14.89 -7.28
CA LEU A 128 2.20 15.98 -6.36
C LEU A 128 3.71 16.12 -6.13
N GLY A 129 4.41 14.98 -6.08
CA GLY A 129 5.86 14.98 -5.90
C GLY A 129 6.61 15.54 -7.10
N MET A 130 6.00 15.54 -8.30
CA MET A 130 6.59 16.09 -9.49
C MET A 130 6.44 17.61 -9.59
N LYS A 131 5.59 18.21 -8.78
CA LYS A 131 5.40 19.65 -8.72
C LYS A 131 6.38 20.26 -7.73
#